data_35c818a1d50f65902b43436ccd773a3d
#
_entry.id   35c818a1d50f65902b43436ccd773a3d
#
_cell.length_a   1.000
_cell.length_b   1.000
_cell.length_c   1.000
_cell.angle_alpha   90.00
_cell.angle_beta   90.00
_cell.angle_gamma   90.00
#
_symmetry.space_group_name_H-M   'P 1'
#
loop_
_entity.id
_entity.type
_entity.pdbx_description
1 polymer ?
#
loop_
_entity_poly.entity_id
_entity_poly.type
_entity_poly.pdbx_seq_one_letter_code
_entity_poly.pdbx_strand_id
1 'polypeptide(L)'
;FDPAIRGVMVVVVSTLVWGGSLYTILMTNTGVRVGFLISMSATFGWCFLMGIIWTIYGIGLIGRAPAWMITDVNFDRADPMVAVPQTEQLPAHADLPDAAEIMAQYPLVTALAQGAEGEGWEPATITELKTIVQPWATISTAEVMNLSRDAIEKAPDAVAADSATEALINGGGTALRDAVRADANSVREAVDAPLGDWCLLTESDPRRGEAQASADAALANADAFPGADGETDTTDYLIKNVFLYGGKEPCEPITESSMVKRTWHRVATVFQVKNPDMYAAATAVRSVQHVVPPGGTPPPAESLDDTSEVTVVMLRNLGNKRMIPFVFAVVTFLGFVIFTTMLHYRDKEAMAVRAAFSGAGAGK
;
A
#
# COMPACT_ATOMS: atom_id res chain seq x y z
N PHE A 1 -4.42 -17.87 25.81
CA PHE A 1 -3.28 -16.94 25.88
C PHE A 1 -3.33 -16.03 24.68
N ASP A 2 -3.24 -14.73 24.92
CA ASP A 2 -3.13 -13.68 23.91
C ASP A 2 -1.94 -14.00 22.98
N PRO A 3 -2.10 -13.95 21.65
CA PRO A 3 -1.02 -14.14 20.68
C PRO A 3 0.22 -13.28 20.95
N ALA A 4 0.04 -12.06 21.47
CA ALA A 4 1.13 -11.17 21.86
C ALA A 4 2.00 -11.76 22.95
N ILE A 5 1.41 -12.34 23.97
CA ILE A 5 2.13 -12.97 25.10
C ILE A 5 2.90 -14.19 24.61
N ARG A 6 2.31 -15.00 23.70
CA ARG A 6 3.02 -16.18 23.13
C ARG A 6 4.29 -15.79 22.42
N GLY A 7 4.28 -14.75 21.58
CA GLY A 7 5.45 -14.30 20.84
C GLY A 7 6.59 -13.87 21.76
N VAL A 8 6.29 -13.05 22.76
CA VAL A 8 7.28 -12.61 23.75
C VAL A 8 7.82 -13.77 24.55
N MET A 9 6.97 -14.68 25.02
CA MET A 9 7.39 -15.86 25.77
C MET A 9 8.33 -16.76 24.94
N VAL A 10 8.02 -17.00 23.67
CA VAL A 10 8.88 -17.82 22.80
C VAL A 10 10.27 -17.18 22.66
N VAL A 11 10.34 -15.87 22.44
CA VAL A 11 11.63 -15.17 22.33
C VAL A 11 12.43 -15.25 23.63
N VAL A 12 11.78 -15.00 24.78
CA VAL A 12 12.44 -15.05 26.09
C VAL A 12 12.94 -16.46 26.38
N VAL A 13 12.09 -17.48 26.24
CA VAL A 13 12.48 -18.90 26.52
C VAL A 13 13.58 -19.33 25.55
N SER A 14 13.46 -19.06 24.26
CA SER A 14 14.51 -19.44 23.29
C SER A 14 15.84 -18.77 23.58
N THR A 15 15.83 -17.50 23.97
CA THR A 15 17.05 -16.75 24.34
C THR A 15 17.70 -17.33 25.61
N LEU A 16 16.89 -17.68 26.62
CA LEU A 16 17.37 -18.28 27.84
C LEU A 16 17.96 -19.69 27.61
N VAL A 17 17.28 -20.51 26.83
CA VAL A 17 17.77 -21.87 26.51
C VAL A 17 19.05 -21.78 25.69
N TRP A 18 19.08 -20.96 24.64
CA TRP A 18 20.27 -20.82 23.79
C TRP A 18 21.45 -20.19 24.55
N GLY A 19 21.24 -19.05 25.20
CA GLY A 19 22.27 -18.34 25.96
C GLY A 19 22.75 -19.15 27.17
N GLY A 20 21.85 -19.83 27.87
CA GLY A 20 22.17 -20.71 28.97
C GLY A 20 22.99 -21.93 28.54
N SER A 21 22.65 -22.57 27.44
CA SER A 21 23.41 -23.68 26.86
C SER A 21 24.82 -23.24 26.45
N LEU A 22 24.91 -22.09 25.77
CA LEU A 22 26.20 -21.51 25.37
C LEU A 22 27.07 -21.18 26.59
N TYR A 23 26.47 -20.60 27.63
CA TYR A 23 27.16 -20.33 28.90
C TYR A 23 27.70 -21.60 29.56
N THR A 24 26.90 -22.65 29.67
CA THR A 24 27.28 -23.90 30.27
C THR A 24 28.50 -24.53 29.57
N ILE A 25 28.49 -24.52 28.22
CA ILE A 25 29.63 -25.05 27.44
C ILE A 25 30.88 -24.17 27.61
N LEU A 26 30.72 -22.85 27.56
CA LEU A 26 31.87 -21.95 27.66
C LEU A 26 32.47 -21.89 29.07
N MET A 27 31.65 -21.96 30.12
CA MET A 27 32.15 -21.90 31.49
C MET A 27 33.05 -23.09 31.84
N THR A 28 32.78 -24.26 31.27
CA THR A 28 33.63 -25.46 31.49
C THR A 28 35.00 -25.31 30.84
N ASN A 29 35.09 -24.59 29.71
CA ASN A 29 36.34 -24.47 28.95
C ASN A 29 37.14 -23.20 29.28
N THR A 30 36.48 -22.09 29.64
CA THR A 30 37.14 -20.78 29.82
C THR A 30 37.02 -20.23 31.24
N GLY A 31 36.34 -20.96 32.12
CA GLY A 31 36.00 -20.51 33.46
C GLY A 31 34.75 -19.65 33.53
N VAL A 32 34.14 -19.59 34.71
CA VAL A 32 32.80 -19.01 34.95
C VAL A 32 32.68 -17.59 34.47
N ARG A 33 33.64 -16.71 34.81
CA ARG A 33 33.54 -15.27 34.50
C ARG A 33 33.73 -14.96 33.00
N VAL A 34 34.73 -15.61 32.38
CA VAL A 34 35.02 -15.41 30.95
C VAL A 34 33.92 -16.06 30.11
N GLY A 35 33.52 -17.26 30.46
CA GLY A 35 32.39 -17.96 29.81
C GLY A 35 31.10 -17.15 29.85
N PHE A 36 30.82 -16.49 30.98
CA PHE A 36 29.66 -15.59 31.08
C PHE A 36 29.75 -14.41 30.10
N LEU A 37 30.88 -13.69 30.06
CA LEU A 37 31.06 -12.54 29.19
C LEU A 37 30.96 -12.91 27.69
N ILE A 38 31.58 -14.03 27.29
CA ILE A 38 31.53 -14.52 25.90
C ILE A 38 30.09 -14.93 25.56
N SER A 39 29.43 -15.69 26.45
CA SER A 39 28.03 -16.12 26.22
C SER A 39 27.08 -14.94 26.09
N MET A 40 27.20 -13.95 26.97
CA MET A 40 26.35 -12.74 26.90
C MET A 40 26.63 -11.93 25.63
N SER A 41 27.91 -11.70 25.28
CA SER A 41 28.29 -11.02 24.06
C SER A 41 27.71 -11.71 22.81
N ALA A 42 27.86 -13.03 22.70
CA ALA A 42 27.32 -13.82 21.59
C ALA A 42 25.79 -13.80 21.57
N THR A 43 25.11 -13.93 22.72
CA THR A 43 23.65 -13.90 22.82
C THR A 43 23.09 -12.55 22.39
N PHE A 44 23.64 -11.45 22.93
CA PHE A 44 23.19 -10.11 22.55
C PHE A 44 23.50 -9.77 21.10
N GLY A 45 24.66 -10.20 20.57
CA GLY A 45 25.01 -10.05 19.16
C GLY A 45 24.04 -10.80 18.24
N TRP A 46 23.68 -12.03 18.58
CA TRP A 46 22.69 -12.80 17.83
C TRP A 46 21.28 -12.15 17.89
N CYS A 47 20.82 -11.75 19.08
CA CYS A 47 19.56 -11.07 19.28
C CYS A 47 19.49 -9.75 18.49
N PHE A 48 20.60 -9.01 18.43
CA PHE A 48 20.71 -7.78 17.64
C PHE A 48 20.50 -8.05 16.14
N LEU A 49 21.19 -9.06 15.58
CA LEU A 49 21.02 -9.43 14.17
C LEU A 49 19.58 -9.87 13.86
N MET A 50 18.99 -10.67 14.75
CA MET A 50 17.58 -11.08 14.62
C MET A 50 16.64 -9.87 14.70
N GLY A 51 16.91 -8.94 15.62
CA GLY A 51 16.16 -7.69 15.75
C GLY A 51 16.18 -6.83 14.47
N ILE A 52 17.33 -6.75 13.79
CA ILE A 52 17.46 -6.07 12.49
C ILE A 52 16.58 -6.77 11.45
N ILE A 53 16.69 -8.10 11.31
CA ILE A 53 15.91 -8.88 10.35
C ILE A 53 14.42 -8.68 10.61
N TRP A 54 13.97 -8.78 11.84
CA TRP A 54 12.57 -8.57 12.21
C TRP A 54 12.07 -7.15 11.94
N THR A 55 12.94 -6.15 12.11
CA THR A 55 12.61 -4.74 11.78
C THR A 55 12.41 -4.56 10.28
N ILE A 56 13.27 -5.16 9.45
CA ILE A 56 13.19 -5.07 7.98
C ILE A 56 11.90 -5.73 7.48
N TYR A 57 11.65 -6.97 7.91
CA TYR A 57 10.52 -7.76 7.42
C TYR A 57 9.20 -7.48 8.16
N GLY A 58 9.22 -6.80 9.29
CA GLY A 58 8.03 -6.56 10.11
C GLY A 58 7.45 -7.85 10.73
N ILE A 59 8.33 -8.82 11.06
CA ILE A 59 8.01 -10.10 11.69
C ILE A 59 8.69 -10.20 13.07
N GLY A 60 8.42 -11.26 13.80
CA GLY A 60 9.06 -11.53 15.09
C GLY A 60 8.20 -11.09 16.26
N LEU A 61 8.66 -10.11 17.04
CA LEU A 61 7.90 -9.60 18.18
C LEU A 61 6.57 -9.00 17.72
N ILE A 62 5.48 -9.36 18.40
CA ILE A 62 4.13 -9.03 17.96
C ILE A 62 3.86 -7.53 18.10
N GLY A 63 3.64 -6.88 16.97
CA GLY A 63 3.12 -5.54 16.86
C GLY A 63 1.80 -5.52 16.09
N ARG A 64 1.05 -4.44 16.22
CA ARG A 64 -0.15 -4.22 15.43
C ARG A 64 0.23 -3.95 13.97
N ALA A 65 -0.46 -4.64 13.06
CA ALA A 65 -0.34 -4.34 11.63
C ALA A 65 -0.84 -2.92 11.34
N PRO A 66 -0.37 -2.29 10.25
CA PRO A 66 -1.04 -1.11 9.73
C PRO A 66 -2.50 -1.44 9.42
N ALA A 67 -3.39 -0.52 9.74
CA ALA A 67 -4.83 -0.67 9.48
C ALA A 67 -5.47 0.71 9.25
N TRP A 68 -6.58 0.73 8.53
CA TRP A 68 -7.42 1.90 8.44
C TRP A 68 -8.36 1.93 9.66
N MET A 69 -8.40 3.07 10.33
CA MET A 69 -9.30 3.32 11.46
C MET A 69 -10.41 4.24 10.98
N ILE A 70 -11.64 3.80 11.12
CA ILE A 70 -12.81 4.58 10.75
C ILE A 70 -12.86 5.81 11.65
N THR A 71 -12.89 6.99 11.01
CA THR A 71 -12.98 8.27 11.69
C THR A 71 -14.41 8.77 11.69
N ASP A 72 -15.10 8.61 10.54
CA ASP A 72 -16.47 9.07 10.37
C ASP A 72 -17.17 8.29 9.24
N VAL A 73 -18.50 8.18 9.32
CA VAL A 73 -19.38 7.66 8.27
C VAL A 73 -20.42 8.75 8.00
N ASN A 74 -20.29 9.43 6.88
CA ASN A 74 -21.16 10.53 6.50
C ASN A 74 -22.27 10.03 5.55
N PHE A 75 -23.50 10.18 5.99
CA PHE A 75 -24.71 9.80 5.25
C PHE A 75 -25.29 10.97 4.44
N ASP A 76 -24.93 12.20 4.78
CA ASP A 76 -25.36 13.39 4.07
C ASP A 76 -24.13 14.26 3.75
N ARG A 77 -23.85 14.36 2.47
CA ARG A 77 -22.72 15.15 1.99
C ARG A 77 -22.78 16.63 2.37
N ALA A 78 -23.98 17.16 2.61
CA ALA A 78 -24.18 18.54 3.03
C ALA A 78 -23.71 18.77 4.48
N ASP A 79 -23.55 17.70 5.28
CA ASP A 79 -23.08 17.78 6.64
C ASP A 79 -21.53 17.87 6.67
N PRO A 80 -20.96 18.94 7.24
CA PRO A 80 -19.52 19.10 7.30
C PRO A 80 -18.89 18.04 8.22
N MET A 81 -17.91 17.31 7.71
CA MET A 81 -17.10 16.41 8.52
C MET A 81 -16.12 17.17 9.39
N VAL A 82 -16.49 17.43 10.62
CA VAL A 82 -15.68 18.21 11.59
C VAL A 82 -14.33 17.54 11.87
N ALA A 83 -14.27 16.21 11.81
CA ALA A 83 -13.06 15.45 12.09
C ALA A 83 -11.98 15.61 11.01
N VAL A 84 -12.37 15.81 9.76
CA VAL A 84 -11.47 15.94 8.60
C VAL A 84 -12.02 17.01 7.65
N PRO A 85 -11.77 18.31 7.93
CA PRO A 85 -12.29 19.43 7.12
C PRO A 85 -11.94 19.34 5.62
N GLN A 86 -10.84 18.65 5.30
CA GLN A 86 -10.40 18.46 3.91
C GLN A 86 -11.40 17.64 3.07
N THR A 87 -12.33 16.92 3.70
CA THR A 87 -13.39 16.18 2.99
C THR A 87 -14.38 17.07 2.27
N GLU A 88 -14.48 18.35 2.62
CA GLU A 88 -15.29 19.35 1.90
C GLU A 88 -14.83 19.54 0.45
N GLN A 89 -13.57 19.18 0.15
CA GLN A 89 -12.99 19.28 -1.19
C GLN A 89 -13.25 18.03 -2.05
N LEU A 90 -13.80 16.96 -1.45
CA LEU A 90 -14.07 15.74 -2.20
C LEU A 90 -15.21 15.99 -3.22
N PRO A 91 -15.01 15.64 -4.51
CA PRO A 91 -16.07 15.72 -5.51
C PRO A 91 -17.17 14.71 -5.19
N ALA A 92 -18.41 15.02 -5.55
CA ALA A 92 -19.48 14.03 -5.56
C ALA A 92 -19.14 12.94 -6.58
N HIS A 93 -19.66 11.73 -6.36
CA HIS A 93 -19.54 10.69 -7.36
C HIS A 93 -20.11 11.13 -8.72
N ALA A 94 -21.24 11.85 -8.70
CA ALA A 94 -21.89 12.39 -9.88
C ALA A 94 -21.08 13.51 -10.60
N ASP A 95 -20.16 14.16 -9.91
CA ASP A 95 -19.31 15.23 -10.49
C ASP A 95 -18.05 14.65 -11.16
N LEU A 96 -17.77 13.36 -10.94
CA LEU A 96 -16.64 12.70 -11.59
C LEU A 96 -17.07 12.18 -12.97
N PRO A 97 -16.22 12.34 -13.98
CA PRO A 97 -16.52 11.83 -15.31
C PRO A 97 -16.68 10.31 -15.28
N ASP A 98 -17.74 9.80 -15.90
CA ASP A 98 -17.92 8.37 -16.12
C ASP A 98 -16.86 7.85 -17.11
N ALA A 99 -16.42 6.61 -16.93
CA ALA A 99 -15.50 5.95 -17.82
C ALA A 99 -16.00 5.93 -19.27
N ALA A 100 -17.32 5.78 -19.48
CA ALA A 100 -17.94 5.85 -20.80
C ALA A 100 -17.82 7.25 -21.43
N GLU A 101 -17.99 8.31 -20.64
CA GLU A 101 -17.83 9.68 -21.11
C GLU A 101 -16.39 9.99 -21.49
N ILE A 102 -15.42 9.53 -20.65
CA ILE A 102 -13.98 9.67 -20.93
C ILE A 102 -13.65 8.95 -22.25
N MET A 103 -14.10 7.71 -22.43
CA MET A 103 -13.84 6.97 -23.65
C MET A 103 -14.52 7.60 -24.87
N ALA A 104 -15.71 8.16 -24.72
CA ALA A 104 -16.42 8.84 -25.81
C ALA A 104 -15.77 10.18 -26.24
N GLN A 105 -15.15 10.90 -25.31
CA GLN A 105 -14.40 12.12 -25.58
C GLN A 105 -13.07 11.87 -26.31
N TYR A 106 -12.55 10.63 -26.27
CA TYR A 106 -11.28 10.26 -26.85
C TYR A 106 -11.44 9.23 -27.98
N PRO A 107 -11.71 9.66 -29.21
CA PRO A 107 -11.81 8.77 -30.36
C PRO A 107 -10.54 7.91 -30.58
N LEU A 108 -9.37 8.42 -30.14
CA LEU A 108 -8.12 7.67 -30.17
C LEU A 108 -8.14 6.44 -29.25
N VAL A 109 -8.82 6.51 -28.10
CA VAL A 109 -9.00 5.35 -27.19
C VAL A 109 -9.85 4.27 -27.86
N THR A 110 -10.90 4.69 -28.58
CA THR A 110 -11.76 3.80 -29.36
C THR A 110 -10.98 3.13 -30.48
N ALA A 111 -10.16 3.88 -31.23
CA ALA A 111 -9.29 3.32 -32.27
C ALA A 111 -8.28 2.32 -31.70
N LEU A 112 -7.74 2.59 -30.52
CA LEU A 112 -6.82 1.69 -29.82
C LEU A 112 -7.51 0.38 -29.41
N ALA A 113 -8.78 0.46 -28.98
CA ALA A 113 -9.60 -0.69 -28.61
C ALA A 113 -9.97 -1.57 -29.82
N GLN A 114 -10.25 -0.96 -30.94
CA GLN A 114 -10.65 -1.67 -32.18
C GLN A 114 -9.46 -2.37 -32.86
N GLY A 115 -8.24 -1.83 -32.70
CA GLY A 115 -7.13 -2.15 -33.56
C GLY A 115 -7.33 -1.54 -34.97
N ALA A 116 -6.29 -1.03 -35.58
CA ALA A 116 -6.40 -0.55 -36.94
C ALA A 116 -6.24 -1.73 -37.91
N GLU A 117 -7.01 -1.72 -38.99
CA GLU A 117 -6.83 -2.70 -40.08
C GLU A 117 -5.49 -2.43 -40.79
N GLY A 118 -4.46 -3.21 -40.47
CA GLY A 118 -3.14 -3.13 -41.08
C GLY A 118 -2.17 -4.17 -40.55
N GLU A 119 -1.18 -4.56 -41.36
CA GLU A 119 -0.15 -5.52 -40.96
C GLU A 119 0.59 -5.01 -39.69
N GLY A 120 0.48 -5.77 -38.60
CA GLY A 120 1.21 -5.53 -37.36
C GLY A 120 0.44 -4.79 -36.24
N TRP A 121 -0.88 -4.58 -36.42
CA TRP A 121 -1.72 -4.05 -35.37
C TRP A 121 -2.36 -5.16 -34.54
N GLU A 122 -2.09 -5.12 -33.23
CA GLU A 122 -2.85 -5.89 -32.26
C GLU A 122 -3.78 -4.94 -31.49
N PRO A 123 -5.06 -5.30 -31.29
CA PRO A 123 -5.95 -4.48 -30.47
C PRO A 123 -5.39 -4.32 -29.06
N ALA A 124 -5.63 -3.16 -28.44
CA ALA A 124 -5.17 -2.93 -27.07
C ALA A 124 -5.80 -3.95 -26.13
N THR A 125 -4.99 -4.46 -25.21
CA THR A 125 -5.48 -5.37 -24.18
C THR A 125 -6.35 -4.61 -23.19
N ILE A 126 -7.27 -5.32 -22.50
CA ILE A 126 -8.10 -4.76 -21.43
C ILE A 126 -7.23 -4.06 -20.37
N THR A 127 -6.06 -4.62 -20.07
CA THR A 127 -5.11 -4.03 -19.12
C THR A 127 -4.56 -2.68 -19.60
N GLU A 128 -4.27 -2.55 -20.89
CA GLU A 128 -3.81 -1.28 -21.47
C GLU A 128 -4.92 -0.23 -21.46
N LEU A 129 -6.15 -0.58 -21.83
CA LEU A 129 -7.31 0.30 -21.76
C LEU A 129 -7.60 0.74 -20.33
N LYS A 130 -7.54 -0.17 -19.37
CA LYS A 130 -7.65 0.18 -17.95
C LYS A 130 -6.57 1.19 -17.54
N THR A 131 -5.32 0.98 -17.93
CA THR A 131 -4.22 1.89 -17.59
C THR A 131 -4.44 3.30 -18.14
N ILE A 132 -5.12 3.43 -19.27
CA ILE A 132 -5.45 4.73 -19.89
C ILE A 132 -6.61 5.42 -19.14
N VAL A 133 -7.63 4.67 -18.75
CA VAL A 133 -8.87 5.22 -18.16
C VAL A 133 -8.82 5.35 -16.63
N GLN A 134 -8.13 4.46 -15.94
CA GLN A 134 -8.05 4.40 -14.47
C GLN A 134 -7.53 5.66 -13.75
N PRO A 135 -6.68 6.52 -14.34
CA PRO A 135 -6.32 7.75 -13.66
C PRO A 135 -7.51 8.67 -13.35
N TRP A 136 -8.63 8.52 -14.05
CA TRP A 136 -9.77 9.43 -13.98
C TRP A 136 -11.04 8.84 -13.42
N ALA A 137 -11.26 7.55 -13.71
CA ALA A 137 -12.40 6.82 -13.19
C ALA A 137 -11.98 5.42 -12.79
N THR A 138 -12.57 4.92 -11.70
CA THR A 138 -12.45 3.51 -11.37
C THR A 138 -13.37 2.74 -12.29
N ILE A 139 -12.77 1.86 -13.11
CA ILE A 139 -13.52 1.08 -14.09
C ILE A 139 -13.27 -0.41 -13.85
N SER A 140 -14.32 -1.20 -13.77
CA SER A 140 -14.23 -2.65 -13.67
C SER A 140 -13.82 -3.27 -15.01
N THR A 141 -13.30 -4.51 -14.97
CA THR A 141 -12.98 -5.25 -16.20
C THR A 141 -14.22 -5.47 -17.06
N ALA A 142 -15.39 -5.69 -16.44
CA ALA A 142 -16.65 -5.88 -17.16
C ALA A 142 -17.09 -4.59 -17.87
N GLU A 143 -16.96 -3.45 -17.23
CA GLU A 143 -17.25 -2.14 -17.85
C GLU A 143 -16.32 -1.89 -19.03
N VAL A 144 -15.01 -2.10 -18.91
CA VAL A 144 -14.07 -1.96 -20.04
C VAL A 144 -14.47 -2.85 -21.21
N MET A 145 -14.85 -4.10 -20.94
CA MET A 145 -15.30 -5.03 -22.00
C MET A 145 -16.59 -4.56 -22.67
N ASN A 146 -17.56 -4.05 -21.91
CA ASN A 146 -18.82 -3.55 -22.45
C ASN A 146 -18.59 -2.27 -23.25
N LEU A 147 -17.83 -1.30 -22.73
CA LEU A 147 -17.47 -0.08 -23.43
C LEU A 147 -16.69 -0.34 -24.71
N SER A 148 -15.77 -1.30 -24.70
CA SER A 148 -15.03 -1.70 -25.90
C SER A 148 -15.97 -2.29 -26.96
N ARG A 149 -16.94 -3.11 -26.54
CA ARG A 149 -17.94 -3.71 -27.45
C ARG A 149 -18.86 -2.63 -28.02
N ASP A 150 -19.38 -1.76 -27.18
CA ASP A 150 -20.25 -0.65 -27.59
C ASP A 150 -19.53 0.33 -28.52
N ALA A 151 -18.26 0.61 -28.26
CA ALA A 151 -17.42 1.43 -29.12
C ALA A 151 -17.23 0.79 -30.50
N ILE A 152 -17.00 -0.55 -30.53
CA ILE A 152 -16.88 -1.30 -31.80
C ILE A 152 -18.20 -1.28 -32.59
N GLU A 153 -19.36 -1.38 -31.92
CA GLU A 153 -20.65 -1.37 -32.58
C GLU A 153 -21.06 0.05 -33.09
N LYS A 154 -20.67 1.10 -32.38
CA LYS A 154 -21.13 2.49 -32.66
C LYS A 154 -20.18 3.32 -33.53
N ALA A 155 -18.94 2.91 -33.71
CA ALA A 155 -17.88 3.78 -34.23
C ALA A 155 -17.17 3.42 -35.54
N PRO A 156 -17.74 2.64 -36.49
CA PRO A 156 -17.03 2.49 -37.77
C PRO A 156 -16.85 3.82 -38.52
N ASP A 157 -17.71 4.80 -38.29
CA ASP A 157 -17.71 6.08 -39.06
C ASP A 157 -17.05 7.26 -38.30
N ALA A 158 -16.94 7.23 -37.00
CA ALA A 158 -16.43 8.36 -36.20
C ALA A 158 -14.90 8.51 -36.26
N VAL A 159 -14.18 7.43 -36.43
CA VAL A 159 -12.70 7.41 -36.50
C VAL A 159 -12.19 7.86 -37.86
N ALA A 160 -13.01 7.73 -38.89
CA ALA A 160 -12.64 8.07 -40.28
C ALA A 160 -12.73 9.60 -40.63
N ALA A 161 -13.22 10.43 -39.71
CA ALA A 161 -13.54 11.81 -40.00
C ALA A 161 -12.41 12.83 -39.78
N ASP A 162 -11.31 12.46 -39.12
CA ASP A 162 -10.20 13.37 -38.82
C ASP A 162 -8.88 12.89 -39.42
N SER A 163 -8.32 13.70 -40.34
CA SER A 163 -7.06 13.40 -41.02
C SER A 163 -5.84 13.29 -40.11
N ALA A 164 -5.87 13.89 -38.92
CA ALA A 164 -4.81 13.81 -37.91
C ALA A 164 -4.87 12.45 -37.20
N THR A 165 -6.07 11.98 -36.90
CA THR A 165 -6.31 10.65 -36.29
C THR A 165 -5.94 9.54 -37.29
N GLU A 166 -6.29 9.70 -38.56
CA GLU A 166 -5.92 8.77 -39.62
C GLU A 166 -4.40 8.69 -39.80
N ALA A 167 -3.70 9.82 -39.73
CA ALA A 167 -2.24 9.86 -39.79
C ALA A 167 -1.58 9.15 -38.58
N LEU A 168 -2.17 9.26 -37.40
CA LEU A 168 -1.70 8.56 -36.20
C LEU A 168 -1.95 7.04 -36.27
N ILE A 169 -3.10 6.63 -36.80
CA ILE A 169 -3.44 5.24 -37.06
C ILE A 169 -2.46 4.63 -38.06
N ASN A 170 -2.20 5.34 -39.14
CA ASN A 170 -1.25 4.91 -40.18
C ASN A 170 0.22 4.94 -39.71
N GLY A 171 0.53 5.72 -38.65
CA GLY A 171 1.85 5.79 -38.03
C GLY A 171 2.23 4.60 -37.13
N GLY A 172 1.28 3.69 -36.88
CA GLY A 172 1.48 2.47 -36.11
C GLY A 172 1.06 2.58 -34.65
N GLY A 173 0.91 1.41 -34.01
CA GLY A 173 0.39 1.27 -32.64
C GLY A 173 1.14 2.05 -31.57
N THR A 174 2.44 2.26 -31.72
CA THR A 174 3.26 3.03 -30.78
C THR A 174 2.92 4.52 -30.81
N ALA A 175 2.78 5.07 -32.02
CA ALA A 175 2.43 6.51 -32.20
C ALA A 175 1.03 6.82 -31.64
N LEU A 176 0.07 5.92 -31.88
CA LEU A 176 -1.29 6.07 -31.36
C LEU A 176 -1.30 5.96 -29.81
N ARG A 177 -0.57 5.00 -29.22
CA ARG A 177 -0.47 4.86 -27.76
C ARG A 177 0.18 6.07 -27.10
N ASP A 178 1.20 6.65 -27.72
CA ASP A 178 1.86 7.84 -27.20
C ASP A 178 0.95 9.09 -27.30
N ALA A 179 0.17 9.21 -28.38
CA ALA A 179 -0.83 10.27 -28.54
C ALA A 179 -1.96 10.16 -27.51
N VAL A 180 -2.51 8.96 -27.28
CA VAL A 180 -3.53 8.72 -26.26
C VAL A 180 -3.00 9.03 -24.86
N ARG A 181 -1.75 8.68 -24.57
CA ARG A 181 -1.12 9.01 -23.27
C ARG A 181 -0.91 10.52 -23.09
N ALA A 182 -0.58 11.23 -24.15
CA ALA A 182 -0.43 12.69 -24.11
C ALA A 182 -1.78 13.37 -23.84
N ASP A 183 -2.85 12.97 -24.54
CA ASP A 183 -4.20 13.45 -24.29
C ASP A 183 -4.71 13.08 -22.91
N ALA A 184 -4.39 11.87 -22.46
CA ALA A 184 -4.68 11.38 -21.14
C ALA A 184 -4.15 12.31 -20.03
N ASN A 185 -2.95 12.82 -20.18
CA ASN A 185 -2.37 13.74 -19.19
C ASN A 185 -3.11 15.08 -19.12
N SER A 186 -3.60 15.58 -20.27
CA SER A 186 -4.39 16.84 -20.30
C SER A 186 -5.73 16.69 -19.57
N VAL A 187 -6.41 15.55 -19.75
CA VAL A 187 -7.68 15.27 -19.06
C VAL A 187 -7.45 15.09 -17.58
N ARG A 188 -6.38 14.41 -17.22
CA ARG A 188 -6.01 14.22 -15.83
C ARG A 188 -5.80 15.56 -15.12
N GLU A 189 -5.05 16.49 -15.72
CA GLU A 189 -4.88 17.85 -15.17
C GLU A 189 -6.22 18.56 -14.97
N ALA A 190 -7.18 18.36 -15.89
CA ALA A 190 -8.51 18.94 -15.79
C ALA A 190 -9.38 18.26 -14.70
N VAL A 191 -9.21 16.96 -14.47
CA VAL A 191 -9.95 16.20 -13.44
C VAL A 191 -9.31 16.33 -12.06
N ASP A 192 -7.98 16.40 -11.96
CA ASP A 192 -7.28 16.56 -10.68
C ASP A 192 -7.51 17.93 -10.04
N ALA A 193 -7.81 18.96 -10.83
CA ALA A 193 -8.12 20.30 -10.31
C ALA A 193 -9.31 20.33 -9.33
N PRO A 194 -10.41 19.60 -9.54
CA PRO A 194 -11.53 19.51 -8.59
C PRO A 194 -11.21 18.69 -7.32
N LEU A 195 -10.19 17.80 -7.35
CA LEU A 195 -9.85 16.94 -6.23
C LEU A 195 -9.05 17.67 -5.14
N GLY A 196 -8.52 18.86 -5.40
CA GLY A 196 -7.65 19.57 -4.50
C GLY A 196 -6.41 18.73 -4.16
N ASP A 197 -6.19 18.51 -2.85
CA ASP A 197 -5.07 17.68 -2.36
C ASP A 197 -5.41 16.17 -2.25
N TRP A 198 -6.61 15.77 -2.65
CA TRP A 198 -7.03 14.38 -2.69
C TRP A 198 -6.63 13.71 -4.00
N CYS A 199 -6.37 12.43 -3.96
CA CYS A 199 -6.09 11.64 -5.14
C CYS A 199 -7.02 10.44 -5.22
N LEU A 200 -7.51 10.16 -6.40
CA LEU A 200 -8.29 8.96 -6.68
C LEU A 200 -7.34 7.75 -6.79
N LEU A 201 -7.58 6.71 -5.99
CA LEU A 201 -6.83 5.46 -6.06
C LEU A 201 -7.36 4.57 -7.18
N THR A 202 -6.45 4.09 -8.02
CA THR A 202 -6.77 3.12 -9.08
C THR A 202 -7.08 1.74 -8.51
N GLU A 203 -7.76 0.87 -9.24
CA GLU A 203 -8.03 -0.51 -8.82
C GLU A 203 -6.77 -1.33 -8.52
N SER A 204 -5.68 -1.04 -9.21
CA SER A 204 -4.40 -1.74 -9.04
C SER A 204 -3.62 -1.28 -7.82
N ASP A 205 -4.02 -0.20 -7.15
CA ASP A 205 -3.34 0.28 -5.96
C ASP A 205 -3.71 -0.59 -4.75
N PRO A 206 -2.73 -1.23 -4.09
CA PRO A 206 -3.00 -2.10 -2.95
C PRO A 206 -3.65 -1.36 -1.76
N ARG A 207 -3.43 -0.04 -1.65
CA ARG A 207 -4.04 0.80 -0.60
C ARG A 207 -5.55 0.90 -0.79
N ARG A 208 -6.03 0.85 -2.05
CA ARG A 208 -7.46 0.84 -2.36
C ARG A 208 -8.15 -0.38 -1.77
N GLY A 209 -7.62 -1.59 -2.01
CA GLY A 209 -8.22 -2.82 -1.49
C GLY A 209 -8.27 -2.87 0.05
N GLU A 210 -7.21 -2.39 0.72
CA GLU A 210 -7.21 -2.29 2.19
C GLU A 210 -8.23 -1.26 2.71
N ALA A 211 -8.38 -0.11 2.04
CA ALA A 211 -9.35 0.92 2.40
C ALA A 211 -10.78 0.44 2.15
N GLN A 212 -11.04 -0.22 1.01
CA GLN A 212 -12.34 -0.82 0.70
C GLN A 212 -12.77 -1.83 1.76
N ALA A 213 -11.90 -2.78 2.13
CA ALA A 213 -12.22 -3.76 3.15
C ALA A 213 -12.56 -3.13 4.52
N SER A 214 -11.93 -2.00 4.85
CA SER A 214 -12.25 -1.26 6.08
C SER A 214 -13.54 -0.46 5.95
N ALA A 215 -13.81 0.11 4.78
CA ALA A 215 -15.07 0.79 4.48
C ALA A 215 -16.26 -0.18 4.47
N ASP A 216 -16.10 -1.39 3.89
CA ASP A 216 -17.10 -2.45 3.93
C ASP A 216 -17.52 -2.78 5.36
N ALA A 217 -16.55 -2.97 6.25
CA ALA A 217 -16.82 -3.21 7.66
C ALA A 217 -17.53 -2.03 8.35
N ALA A 218 -17.23 -0.78 7.95
CA ALA A 218 -17.88 0.40 8.49
C ALA A 218 -19.33 0.52 8.03
N LEU A 219 -19.57 0.32 6.73
CA LEU A 219 -20.90 0.40 6.12
C LEU A 219 -21.84 -0.67 6.68
N ALA A 220 -21.33 -1.91 6.84
CA ALA A 220 -22.10 -2.99 7.49
C ALA A 220 -22.40 -2.69 8.96
N ASN A 221 -21.44 -2.18 9.74
CA ASN A 221 -21.66 -1.84 11.15
C ASN A 221 -22.60 -0.63 11.36
N ALA A 222 -22.70 0.24 10.38
CA ALA A 222 -23.55 1.43 10.42
C ALA A 222 -24.94 1.20 9.79
N ASP A 223 -25.21 -0.01 9.29
CA ASP A 223 -26.42 -0.34 8.50
C ASP A 223 -26.70 0.72 7.42
N ALA A 224 -25.63 1.10 6.68
CA ALA A 224 -25.68 2.24 5.79
C ALA A 224 -26.61 2.04 4.58
N PHE A 225 -26.77 0.82 4.12
CA PHE A 225 -27.63 0.45 2.97
C PHE A 225 -28.49 -0.75 3.33
N PRO A 226 -29.47 -0.60 4.23
CA PRO A 226 -30.25 -1.74 4.71
C PRO A 226 -30.98 -2.44 3.54
N GLY A 227 -30.76 -3.75 3.45
CA GLY A 227 -31.48 -4.65 2.54
C GLY A 227 -32.90 -4.94 3.01
N ALA A 228 -33.54 -5.93 2.40
CA ALA A 228 -34.91 -6.34 2.77
C ALA A 228 -35.03 -6.93 4.18
N ASP A 229 -33.97 -7.46 4.74
CA ASP A 229 -33.84 -8.00 6.09
C ASP A 229 -33.45 -6.92 7.14
N GLY A 230 -33.12 -5.71 6.71
CA GLY A 230 -32.73 -4.60 7.57
C GLY A 230 -31.24 -4.56 7.90
N GLU A 231 -30.46 -5.52 7.42
CA GLU A 231 -28.98 -5.52 7.55
C GLU A 231 -28.34 -5.04 6.24
N THR A 232 -27.11 -4.59 6.31
CA THR A 232 -26.35 -4.15 5.12
C THR A 232 -25.37 -5.23 4.70
N ASP A 233 -25.62 -5.81 3.54
CA ASP A 233 -24.71 -6.76 2.89
C ASP A 233 -23.85 -6.09 1.83
N THR A 234 -22.72 -6.71 1.50
CA THR A 234 -21.79 -6.23 0.46
C THR A 234 -22.39 -6.20 -0.95
N THR A 235 -23.57 -6.82 -1.14
CA THR A 235 -24.34 -6.78 -2.38
C THR A 235 -25.26 -5.56 -2.47
N ASP A 236 -25.57 -4.90 -1.35
CA ASP A 236 -26.52 -3.80 -1.29
C ASP A 236 -25.95 -2.46 -1.73
N TYR A 237 -24.62 -2.37 -1.85
CA TYR A 237 -23.92 -1.16 -2.23
C TYR A 237 -22.71 -1.43 -3.14
N LEU A 238 -22.22 -0.37 -3.77
CA LEU A 238 -21.00 -0.37 -4.55
C LEU A 238 -20.08 0.73 -4.04
N ILE A 239 -18.83 0.38 -3.70
CA ILE A 239 -17.79 1.37 -3.46
C ILE A 239 -17.25 1.84 -4.82
N LYS A 240 -17.68 3.02 -5.23
CA LYS A 240 -17.30 3.64 -6.51
C LYS A 240 -15.89 4.18 -6.47
N ASN A 241 -15.63 5.06 -5.53
CA ASN A 241 -14.38 5.80 -5.46
C ASN A 241 -13.70 5.61 -4.11
N VAL A 242 -12.38 5.59 -4.14
CA VAL A 242 -11.54 5.63 -2.94
C VAL A 242 -10.48 6.69 -3.15
N PHE A 243 -10.55 7.72 -2.35
CA PHE A 243 -9.62 8.84 -2.36
C PHE A 243 -8.58 8.70 -1.26
N LEU A 244 -7.40 9.26 -1.50
CA LEU A 244 -6.31 9.31 -0.53
C LEU A 244 -5.86 10.75 -0.34
N TYR A 245 -5.59 11.14 0.91
CA TYR A 245 -5.08 12.46 1.28
C TYR A 245 -3.91 12.33 2.25
N GLY A 246 -2.85 13.09 2.02
CA GLY A 246 -1.70 13.15 2.91
C GLY A 246 -0.77 11.93 2.81
N GLY A 247 0.02 11.71 3.87
CA GLY A 247 1.04 10.66 3.88
C GLY A 247 2.39 11.13 3.33
N LYS A 248 3.34 10.21 3.28
CA LYS A 248 4.72 10.47 2.79
C LYS A 248 4.89 10.22 1.29
N GLU A 249 4.11 9.29 0.77
CA GLU A 249 4.22 8.90 -0.63
C GLU A 249 3.24 9.72 -1.46
N PRO A 250 3.67 10.24 -2.61
CA PRO A 250 2.73 10.87 -3.53
C PRO A 250 1.69 9.84 -3.98
N CYS A 251 0.50 10.31 -4.30
CA CYS A 251 -0.58 9.47 -4.80
C CYS A 251 -0.22 8.77 -6.10
N GLU A 252 0.58 9.43 -6.90
CA GLU A 252 1.05 8.91 -8.16
C GLU A 252 2.38 8.20 -8.05
N PRO A 253 2.53 7.05 -8.72
CA PRO A 253 3.85 6.51 -8.92
C PRO A 253 4.69 7.55 -9.69
N ILE A 254 5.86 7.88 -9.18
CA ILE A 254 6.81 8.80 -9.83
C ILE A 254 7.34 8.11 -11.10
N THR A 255 6.52 8.09 -12.16
CA THR A 255 6.83 7.35 -13.41
C THR A 255 7.83 8.09 -14.28
N GLU A 256 7.83 9.42 -14.26
CA GLU A 256 8.67 10.25 -15.11
C GLU A 256 9.99 10.69 -14.49
N SER A 257 10.22 10.40 -13.21
CA SER A 257 11.47 10.81 -12.57
C SER A 257 12.63 9.87 -12.88
N SER A 258 13.82 10.43 -13.09
CA SER A 258 15.04 9.63 -13.25
C SER A 258 15.22 8.69 -12.06
N MET A 259 15.87 7.53 -12.27
CA MET A 259 16.17 6.55 -11.23
C MET A 259 16.81 7.20 -10.00
N VAL A 260 17.66 8.19 -10.19
CA VAL A 260 18.34 8.96 -9.14
C VAL A 260 17.33 9.75 -8.28
N LYS A 261 16.36 10.44 -8.90
CA LYS A 261 15.32 11.19 -8.18
C LYS A 261 14.43 10.27 -7.35
N ARG A 262 14.01 9.12 -7.91
CA ARG A 262 13.22 8.12 -7.17
C ARG A 262 13.99 7.57 -5.96
N THR A 263 15.26 7.23 -6.15
CA THR A 263 16.08 6.71 -5.05
C THR A 263 16.28 7.78 -3.98
N TRP A 264 16.58 9.04 -4.40
CA TRP A 264 16.73 10.14 -3.46
C TRP A 264 15.45 10.43 -2.68
N HIS A 265 14.29 10.41 -3.33
CA HIS A 265 13.00 10.60 -2.66
C HIS A 265 12.76 9.49 -1.62
N ARG A 266 13.03 8.23 -1.96
CA ARG A 266 12.92 7.10 -1.01
C ARG A 266 13.86 7.27 0.19
N VAL A 267 15.10 7.69 -0.05
CA VAL A 267 16.07 7.95 1.03
C VAL A 267 15.59 9.11 1.92
N ALA A 268 15.16 10.20 1.31
CA ALA A 268 14.66 11.36 2.06
C ALA A 268 13.43 11.02 2.91
N THR A 269 12.49 10.23 2.39
CA THR A 269 11.29 9.79 3.13
C THR A 269 11.62 8.86 4.30
N VAL A 270 12.69 8.05 4.20
CA VAL A 270 13.15 7.21 5.32
C VAL A 270 13.65 8.06 6.49
N PHE A 271 14.36 9.16 6.22
CA PHE A 271 14.88 10.06 7.25
C PHE A 271 13.84 11.03 7.82
N GLN A 272 12.65 11.10 7.24
CA GLN A 272 11.56 11.91 7.77
C GLN A 272 10.97 11.24 9.01
N VAL A 273 11.33 11.75 10.18
CA VAL A 273 10.97 11.17 11.48
C VAL A 273 9.46 11.23 11.74
N LYS A 274 8.80 12.33 11.34
CA LYS A 274 7.36 12.50 11.51
C LYS A 274 6.62 12.01 10.27
N ASN A 275 5.72 11.05 10.46
CA ASN A 275 4.79 10.66 9.42
C ASN A 275 3.62 11.65 9.43
N PRO A 276 3.31 12.33 8.32
CA PRO A 276 2.08 13.07 8.21
C PRO A 276 0.88 12.10 8.25
N ASP A 277 -0.24 12.59 8.76
CA ASP A 277 -1.47 11.82 8.79
C ASP A 277 -1.90 11.49 7.35
N MET A 278 -2.40 10.27 7.16
CA MET A 278 -2.89 9.78 5.88
C MET A 278 -4.34 9.40 6.06
N TYR A 279 -5.19 10.01 5.28
CA TYR A 279 -6.62 9.75 5.28
C TYR A 279 -7.03 9.03 3.99
N ALA A 280 -8.05 8.19 4.09
CA ALA A 280 -8.76 7.66 2.93
C ALA A 280 -10.24 7.98 3.08
N ALA A 281 -10.88 8.30 1.97
CA ALA A 281 -12.31 8.49 1.87
C ALA A 281 -12.86 7.51 0.82
N ALA A 282 -13.76 6.63 1.23
CA ALA A 282 -14.43 5.69 0.34
C ALA A 282 -15.87 6.12 0.13
N THR A 283 -16.26 6.33 -1.12
CA THR A 283 -17.63 6.71 -1.50
C THR A 283 -18.38 5.48 -1.95
N ALA A 284 -19.50 5.18 -1.30
CA ALA A 284 -20.39 4.08 -1.60
C ALA A 284 -21.77 4.61 -2.03
N VAL A 285 -22.37 3.91 -2.99
CA VAL A 285 -23.73 4.17 -3.48
C VAL A 285 -24.52 2.88 -3.47
N ARG A 286 -25.86 2.96 -3.37
CA ARG A 286 -26.73 1.79 -3.39
C ARG A 286 -26.58 1.04 -4.72
N SER A 287 -26.54 -0.29 -4.66
CA SER A 287 -26.51 -1.14 -5.86
C SER A 287 -27.92 -1.59 -6.27
N VAL A 288 -28.06 -1.86 -7.58
CA VAL A 288 -29.25 -2.51 -8.10
C VAL A 288 -29.23 -3.99 -7.73
N GLN A 289 -30.29 -4.44 -7.06
CA GLN A 289 -30.42 -5.86 -6.71
C GLN A 289 -30.95 -6.65 -7.90
N HIS A 290 -30.11 -7.55 -8.43
CA HIS A 290 -30.49 -8.45 -9.50
C HIS A 290 -30.86 -9.84 -8.96
N VAL A 291 -32.03 -10.33 -9.31
CA VAL A 291 -32.40 -11.72 -9.04
C VAL A 291 -31.74 -12.63 -10.06
N VAL A 292 -30.69 -13.33 -9.65
CA VAL A 292 -29.98 -14.28 -10.51
C VAL A 292 -30.67 -15.65 -10.41
N PRO A 293 -31.16 -16.22 -11.54
CA PRO A 293 -31.74 -17.57 -11.53
C PRO A 293 -30.66 -18.61 -11.16
N PRO A 294 -31.04 -19.75 -10.54
CA PRO A 294 -30.09 -20.79 -10.18
C PRO A 294 -29.25 -21.25 -11.38
N GLY A 295 -27.93 -21.14 -11.28
CA GLY A 295 -26.98 -21.47 -12.35
C GLY A 295 -26.76 -20.38 -13.40
N GLY A 296 -27.38 -19.20 -13.24
CA GLY A 296 -27.11 -18.02 -14.07
C GLY A 296 -25.83 -17.30 -13.66
N THR A 297 -25.18 -16.62 -14.61
CA THR A 297 -24.07 -15.72 -14.32
C THR A 297 -24.66 -14.42 -13.75
N PRO A 298 -24.21 -13.93 -12.58
CA PRO A 298 -24.66 -12.65 -12.08
C PRO A 298 -24.29 -11.54 -13.07
N PRO A 299 -25.20 -10.60 -13.38
CA PRO A 299 -24.87 -9.43 -14.17
C PRO A 299 -23.85 -8.58 -13.44
N PRO A 300 -23.12 -7.70 -14.15
CA PRO A 300 -22.24 -6.73 -13.51
C PRO A 300 -23.05 -5.90 -12.51
N ALA A 301 -22.41 -5.57 -11.39
CA ALA A 301 -23.03 -4.74 -10.38
C ALA A 301 -23.23 -3.31 -10.92
N GLU A 302 -24.45 -2.82 -10.87
CA GLU A 302 -24.84 -1.49 -11.32
C GLU A 302 -25.25 -0.64 -10.12
N SER A 303 -24.91 0.67 -10.16
CA SER A 303 -25.42 1.60 -9.16
C SER A 303 -26.86 1.98 -9.47
N LEU A 304 -27.68 2.03 -8.43
CA LEU A 304 -28.98 2.66 -8.54
C LEU A 304 -28.75 4.16 -8.76
N ASP A 305 -29.53 4.81 -9.65
CA ASP A 305 -29.55 6.27 -9.84
C ASP A 305 -30.19 6.96 -8.61
N ASP A 306 -29.69 6.63 -7.45
CA ASP A 306 -30.13 7.15 -6.17
C ASP A 306 -29.07 8.12 -5.65
N THR A 307 -29.53 9.24 -5.14
CA THR A 307 -28.70 10.32 -4.59
C THR A 307 -28.10 9.96 -3.22
N SER A 308 -28.32 8.75 -2.72
CA SER A 308 -27.79 8.29 -1.43
C SER A 308 -26.30 7.92 -1.53
N GLU A 309 -25.44 8.91 -1.51
CA GLU A 309 -24.00 8.73 -1.42
C GLU A 309 -23.58 8.69 0.06
N VAL A 310 -22.91 7.62 0.48
CA VAL A 310 -22.33 7.48 1.82
C VAL A 310 -20.82 7.53 1.71
N THR A 311 -20.18 8.43 2.46
CA THR A 311 -18.73 8.58 2.48
C THR A 311 -18.15 8.08 3.80
N VAL A 312 -17.27 7.09 3.74
CA VAL A 312 -16.53 6.56 4.89
C VAL A 312 -15.15 7.17 4.92
N VAL A 313 -14.84 7.93 5.96
CA VAL A 313 -13.52 8.55 6.16
C VAL A 313 -12.72 7.77 7.18
N MET A 314 -11.48 7.49 6.83
CA MET A 314 -10.58 6.63 7.59
C MET A 314 -9.21 7.27 7.75
N LEU A 315 -8.60 7.09 8.93
CA LEU A 315 -7.22 7.47 9.22
C LEU A 315 -6.31 6.25 9.17
N ARG A 316 -5.17 6.35 8.51
CA ARG A 316 -4.18 5.29 8.47
C ARG A 316 -3.41 5.19 9.78
N ASN A 317 -3.63 4.14 10.53
CA ASN A 317 -2.78 3.77 11.64
C ASN A 317 -1.60 2.93 11.10
N LEU A 318 -0.38 3.42 11.25
CA LEU A 318 0.81 2.74 10.75
C LEU A 318 1.17 1.48 11.55
N GLY A 319 0.51 1.26 12.68
CA GLY A 319 0.82 0.16 13.57
C GLY A 319 2.21 0.30 14.21
N ASN A 320 2.67 -0.77 14.83
CA ASN A 320 3.98 -0.81 15.50
C ASN A 320 4.78 -2.09 15.23
N LYS A 321 4.44 -2.82 14.19
CA LYS A 321 5.12 -4.08 13.82
C LYS A 321 6.64 -3.95 13.68
N ARG A 322 7.12 -2.81 13.20
CA ARG A 322 8.55 -2.54 13.00
C ARG A 322 9.19 -1.84 14.20
N MET A 323 8.40 -1.08 14.96
CA MET A 323 8.92 -0.31 16.09
C MET A 323 9.42 -1.21 17.23
N ILE A 324 8.67 -2.24 17.58
CA ILE A 324 9.01 -3.16 18.67
C ILE A 324 10.32 -3.92 18.39
N PRO A 325 10.47 -4.56 17.20
CA PRO A 325 11.75 -5.17 16.83
C PRO A 325 12.91 -4.18 16.77
N PHE A 326 12.67 -2.95 16.32
CA PHE A 326 13.70 -1.90 16.31
C PHE A 326 14.19 -1.56 17.72
N VAL A 327 13.29 -1.34 18.67
CA VAL A 327 13.66 -1.10 20.07
C VAL A 327 14.41 -2.29 20.64
N PHE A 328 13.96 -3.52 20.37
CA PHE A 328 14.67 -4.74 20.76
C PHE A 328 16.09 -4.80 20.17
N ALA A 329 16.26 -4.46 18.88
CA ALA A 329 17.57 -4.39 18.24
C ALA A 329 18.49 -3.38 18.93
N VAL A 330 17.99 -2.18 19.23
CA VAL A 330 18.77 -1.13 19.93
C VAL A 330 19.21 -1.62 21.31
N VAL A 331 18.30 -2.16 22.11
CA VAL A 331 18.61 -2.64 23.46
C VAL A 331 19.65 -3.78 23.42
N THR A 332 19.48 -4.72 22.50
CA THR A 332 20.41 -5.85 22.35
C THR A 332 21.76 -5.40 21.79
N PHE A 333 21.81 -4.40 20.91
CA PHE A 333 23.06 -3.78 20.46
C PHE A 333 23.82 -3.14 21.62
N LEU A 334 23.15 -2.38 22.48
CA LEU A 334 23.79 -1.80 23.67
C LEU A 334 24.34 -2.88 24.60
N GLY A 335 23.58 -3.95 24.83
CA GLY A 335 24.06 -5.09 25.60
C GLY A 335 25.29 -5.73 24.96
N PHE A 336 25.28 -5.96 23.65
CA PHE A 336 26.42 -6.48 22.90
C PHE A 336 27.68 -5.62 23.08
N VAL A 337 27.56 -4.30 22.90
CA VAL A 337 28.69 -3.37 23.08
C VAL A 337 29.23 -3.42 24.50
N ILE A 338 28.37 -3.42 25.52
CA ILE A 338 28.77 -3.45 26.92
C ILE A 338 29.60 -4.75 27.21
N PHE A 339 29.04 -5.91 26.90
CA PHE A 339 29.69 -7.18 27.20
C PHE A 339 30.98 -7.39 26.38
N THR A 340 31.00 -6.97 25.12
CA THR A 340 32.20 -7.03 24.28
C THR A 340 33.28 -6.09 24.80
N THR A 341 32.92 -4.90 25.25
CA THR A 341 33.86 -3.96 25.86
C THR A 341 34.44 -4.47 27.15
N MET A 342 33.60 -5.06 28.02
CA MET A 342 34.08 -5.70 29.26
C MET A 342 35.03 -6.87 28.95
N LEU A 343 34.74 -7.66 27.93
CA LEU A 343 35.61 -8.76 27.50
C LEU A 343 36.95 -8.23 26.98
N HIS A 344 36.93 -7.18 26.19
CA HIS A 344 38.15 -6.53 25.65
C HIS A 344 39.06 -5.99 26.77
N TYR A 345 38.52 -5.28 27.76
CA TYR A 345 39.33 -4.78 28.88
C TYR A 345 39.95 -5.92 29.67
N ARG A 346 39.19 -6.97 29.91
CA ARG A 346 39.69 -8.15 30.61
C ARG A 346 40.79 -8.89 29.84
N ASP A 347 40.69 -8.96 28.54
CA ASP A 347 41.72 -9.54 27.69
C ASP A 347 43.02 -8.69 27.71
N LYS A 348 42.91 -7.36 27.69
CA LYS A 348 44.05 -6.48 27.90
C LYS A 348 44.74 -6.68 29.24
N GLU A 349 43.99 -6.81 30.34
CA GLU A 349 44.54 -7.08 31.67
C GLU A 349 45.29 -8.43 31.68
N ALA A 350 44.68 -9.46 31.10
CA ALA A 350 45.32 -10.79 31.02
C ALA A 350 46.60 -10.76 30.18
N MET A 351 46.63 -10.02 29.08
CA MET A 351 47.84 -9.84 28.26
C MET A 351 48.92 -9.05 29.01
N ALA A 352 48.57 -8.00 29.74
CA ALA A 352 49.51 -7.23 30.55
C ALA A 352 50.16 -8.09 31.66
N VAL A 353 49.34 -8.90 32.35
CA VAL A 353 49.83 -9.84 33.35
C VAL A 353 50.79 -10.87 32.72
N ARG A 354 50.45 -11.47 31.60
CA ARG A 354 51.32 -12.41 30.88
C ARG A 354 52.64 -11.76 30.46
N ALA A 355 52.62 -10.53 29.95
CA ALA A 355 53.84 -9.80 29.56
C ALA A 355 54.75 -9.50 30.76
N ALA A 356 54.17 -9.15 31.92
CA ALA A 356 54.92 -8.94 33.15
C ALA A 356 55.63 -10.22 33.64
N PHE A 357 54.96 -11.36 33.56
CA PHE A 357 55.58 -12.66 33.94
C PHE A 357 56.63 -13.14 32.96
N SER A 358 56.43 -12.92 31.63
CA SER A 358 57.44 -13.28 30.61
C SER A 358 58.68 -12.42 30.70
N GLY A 359 58.54 -11.12 31.02
CA GLY A 359 59.69 -10.22 31.24
C GLY A 359 60.48 -10.54 32.49
N ALA A 360 59.87 -11.03 33.57
CA ALA A 360 60.52 -11.45 34.79
C ALA A 360 61.30 -12.78 34.67
N GLY A 361 60.99 -13.62 33.68
CA GLY A 361 61.69 -14.88 33.39
C GLY A 361 62.93 -14.73 32.52
N ALA A 362 63.08 -13.63 31.77
CA ALA A 362 64.23 -13.38 30.88
C ALA A 362 65.45 -12.72 31.58
N GLY A 363 65.31 -12.39 32.84
CA GLY A 363 66.39 -11.75 33.66
C GLY A 363 67.12 -12.64 34.63
N LYS A 364 67.17 -14.00 34.46
CA LYS A 364 67.97 -14.93 35.21
C LYS A 364 69.02 -15.58 34.32
#